data_0f5bac55105679d6c148d182cdd26082
#
_entry.id   0f5bac55105679d6c148d182cdd26082
#
_cell.length_a   1.000
_cell.length_b   1.000
_cell.length_c   1.000
_cell.angle_alpha   90.00
_cell.angle_beta   90.00
_cell.angle_gamma   90.00
#
_symmetry.space_group_name_H-M   'P 1'
#
loop_
_entity.id
_entity.type
_entity.pdbx_description
1 polymer ?
#
loop_
_entity_poly.entity_id
_entity_poly.type
_entity_poly.pdbx_seq_one_letter_code
_entity_poly.pdbx_strand_id
1 'polypeptide(L)'
;MAETTQAVQAKPKRGMSKSLRDSLVAYSSIAPNFIGFCIFTLVPMIFAIGLSFCNWDGVHPVEFTGVSNFVALLSDKTFKAAFVNTLVYAIGTVPLTLVCSLGLAMLLNQKVKFRNFFRTVSFFPYVASLVAVAAVWNMIFSPSMGPVNQILATLGVENLPKWAAGKDTAMLTVILFSVWKNMGYYMVIYLAGLQGTNPELEEAAELDGASKWQIFWNVTLPQLKPTTFFVIIMLTIASFKVYDQMYMITQGGPGNATMTLVYYIYNVAFVNTPKYGYASAVSMVLFVLVLFVTIIQFKGSSSND
;
A
#
# COMPACT_ATOMS: atom_id res chain seq x y z
N MET A 1 84.14 -20.98 19.65
CA MET A 1 83.31 -19.75 19.80
C MET A 1 82.05 -19.93 18.99
N ALA A 2 80.95 -20.20 19.63
CA ALA A 2 79.64 -20.34 18.99
C ALA A 2 78.80 -19.16 19.42
N GLU A 3 78.50 -18.23 18.49
CA GLU A 3 77.60 -17.12 18.69
C GLU A 3 76.13 -17.60 18.62
N THR A 4 75.46 -17.47 19.75
CA THR A 4 74.02 -17.80 19.87
C THR A 4 73.23 -16.56 19.41
N THR A 5 72.70 -16.61 18.19
CA THR A 5 71.81 -15.58 17.67
C THR A 5 70.45 -15.72 18.35
N GLN A 6 70.12 -14.81 19.27
CA GLN A 6 68.81 -14.70 19.87
C GLN A 6 67.81 -14.15 18.83
N ALA A 7 66.90 -14.96 18.40
CA ALA A 7 65.76 -14.53 17.58
C ALA A 7 64.81 -13.64 18.41
N VAL A 8 64.74 -12.38 18.05
CA VAL A 8 63.76 -11.44 18.62
C VAL A 8 62.37 -11.86 18.20
N GLN A 9 61.59 -12.45 19.12
CA GLN A 9 60.18 -12.74 18.94
C GLN A 9 59.42 -11.41 18.83
N ALA A 10 58.97 -11.10 17.62
CA ALA A 10 58.06 -9.96 17.37
C ALA A 10 56.73 -10.23 18.11
N LYS A 11 56.37 -9.37 19.07
CA LYS A 11 55.06 -9.38 19.76
C LYS A 11 53.94 -9.38 18.73
N PRO A 12 52.94 -10.28 18.81
CA PRO A 12 51.79 -10.24 17.89
C PRO A 12 51.09 -8.91 18.05
N LYS A 13 50.96 -8.15 16.97
CA LYS A 13 50.12 -6.96 16.94
C LYS A 13 48.71 -7.39 17.37
N ARG A 14 48.19 -6.86 18.48
CA ARG A 14 46.84 -7.02 18.93
C ARG A 14 45.93 -6.46 17.85
N GLY A 15 45.62 -7.22 16.84
CA GLY A 15 44.60 -6.96 15.88
C GLY A 15 43.24 -7.01 16.57
N MET A 16 42.33 -6.15 16.14
CA MET A 16 40.95 -6.17 16.56
C MET A 16 40.40 -7.61 16.50
N SER A 17 39.68 -8.06 17.51
CA SER A 17 39.00 -9.36 17.52
C SER A 17 38.19 -9.53 16.22
N LYS A 18 38.23 -10.73 15.61
CA LYS A 18 37.49 -11.03 14.38
C LYS A 18 36.02 -10.67 14.53
N SER A 19 35.39 -10.98 15.65
CA SER A 19 34.02 -10.61 15.99
C SER A 19 33.80 -9.09 16.01
N LEU A 20 34.73 -8.32 16.59
CA LEU A 20 34.61 -6.87 16.62
C LEU A 20 34.75 -6.24 15.23
N ARG A 21 35.64 -6.76 14.39
CA ARG A 21 35.80 -6.32 13.00
C ARG A 21 34.55 -6.63 12.17
N ASP A 22 33.99 -7.82 12.31
CA ASP A 22 32.81 -8.26 11.57
C ASP A 22 31.58 -7.43 11.99
N SER A 23 31.45 -7.12 13.30
CA SER A 23 30.41 -6.22 13.81
C SER A 23 30.56 -4.79 13.26
N LEU A 24 31.80 -4.24 13.24
CA LEU A 24 32.05 -2.90 12.69
C LEU A 24 31.72 -2.84 11.20
N VAL A 25 32.07 -3.85 10.43
CA VAL A 25 31.72 -3.93 9.00
C VAL A 25 30.19 -4.00 8.82
N ALA A 26 29.50 -4.82 9.61
CA ALA A 26 28.05 -4.92 9.56
C ALA A 26 27.37 -3.57 9.90
N TYR A 27 27.76 -2.93 11.02
CA TYR A 27 27.18 -1.65 11.40
C TYR A 27 27.53 -0.53 10.43
N SER A 28 28.74 -0.47 9.89
CA SER A 28 29.12 0.53 8.89
C SER A 28 28.34 0.39 7.58
N SER A 29 27.96 -0.83 7.21
CA SER A 29 27.14 -1.11 6.02
C SER A 29 25.69 -0.68 6.21
N ILE A 30 25.14 -0.79 7.42
CA ILE A 30 23.75 -0.42 7.75
C ILE A 30 23.65 1.07 8.09
N ALA A 31 24.70 1.67 8.64
CA ALA A 31 24.70 3.04 9.15
C ALA A 31 24.20 4.11 8.16
N PRO A 32 24.59 4.14 6.88
CA PRO A 32 24.11 5.16 5.95
C PRO A 32 22.58 5.13 5.78
N ASN A 33 22.01 3.92 5.67
CA ASN A 33 20.56 3.75 5.56
C ASN A 33 19.85 4.13 6.88
N PHE A 34 20.39 3.68 8.01
CA PHE A 34 19.81 3.96 9.32
C PHE A 34 19.86 5.46 9.67
N ILE A 35 20.96 6.14 9.36
CA ILE A 35 21.09 7.60 9.54
C ILE A 35 20.07 8.32 8.64
N GLY A 36 19.96 7.93 7.37
CA GLY A 36 18.96 8.49 6.46
C GLY A 36 17.53 8.28 6.98
N PHE A 37 17.21 7.09 7.47
CA PHE A 37 15.92 6.82 8.09
C PHE A 37 15.66 7.70 9.33
N CYS A 38 16.64 7.84 10.21
CA CYS A 38 16.51 8.69 11.40
C CYS A 38 16.25 10.15 11.01
N ILE A 39 17.03 10.72 10.09
CA ILE A 39 16.94 12.13 9.72
C ILE A 39 15.65 12.42 8.92
N PHE A 40 15.34 11.61 7.92
CA PHE A 40 14.26 11.92 6.97
C PHE A 40 12.91 11.27 7.30
N THR A 41 12.87 10.32 8.23
CA THR A 41 11.63 9.65 8.61
C THR A 41 11.33 9.81 10.10
N LEU A 42 12.26 9.40 10.98
CA LEU A 42 12.00 9.35 12.41
C LEU A 42 11.87 10.75 13.02
N VAL A 43 12.79 11.67 12.70
CA VAL A 43 12.76 13.05 13.23
C VAL A 43 11.49 13.79 12.76
N PRO A 44 11.11 13.85 11.47
CA PRO A 44 9.87 14.47 11.03
C PRO A 44 8.63 13.82 11.64
N MET A 45 8.62 12.50 11.83
CA MET A 45 7.52 11.79 12.47
C MET A 45 7.33 12.24 13.93
N ILE A 46 8.43 12.30 14.71
CA ILE A 46 8.38 12.76 16.11
C ILE A 46 7.93 14.23 16.16
N PHE A 47 8.43 15.05 15.25
CA PHE A 47 8.02 16.46 15.14
C PHE A 47 6.52 16.59 14.83
N ALA A 48 5.99 15.81 13.89
CA ALA A 48 4.57 15.80 13.58
C ALA A 48 3.71 15.33 14.76
N ILE A 49 4.18 14.34 15.54
CA ILE A 49 3.52 13.92 16.78
C ILE A 49 3.45 15.10 17.76
N GLY A 50 4.54 15.81 17.97
CA GLY A 50 4.55 17.01 18.83
C GLY A 50 3.61 18.10 18.33
N LEU A 51 3.65 18.39 17.02
CA LEU A 51 2.77 19.38 16.41
C LEU A 51 1.28 19.05 16.51
N SER A 52 0.91 17.79 16.62
CA SER A 52 -0.51 17.40 16.76
C SER A 52 -1.17 17.96 18.02
N PHE A 53 -0.36 18.30 19.04
CA PHE A 53 -0.79 18.93 20.29
C PHE A 53 -0.64 20.45 20.30
N CYS A 54 -0.26 21.05 19.17
CA CYS A 54 -0.01 22.47 19.03
C CYS A 54 -0.92 23.10 17.98
N ASN A 55 -1.17 24.40 18.10
CA ASN A 55 -1.69 25.21 17.02
C ASN A 55 -0.52 25.88 16.30
N TRP A 56 -0.38 25.63 14.98
CA TRP A 56 0.66 26.21 14.16
C TRP A 56 0.23 26.27 12.69
N ASP A 57 0.44 27.42 12.10
CA ASP A 57 0.13 27.72 10.69
C ASP A 57 1.38 27.89 9.81
N GLY A 58 2.58 27.70 10.40
CA GLY A 58 3.85 27.85 9.69
C GLY A 58 4.45 29.25 9.72
N VAL A 59 3.71 30.26 10.21
CA VAL A 59 4.11 31.68 10.24
C VAL A 59 4.22 32.19 11.68
N HIS A 60 3.18 31.97 12.45
CA HIS A 60 3.13 32.41 13.86
C HIS A 60 3.88 31.47 14.79
N PRO A 61 4.23 31.93 16.00
CA PRO A 61 4.85 31.03 17.00
C PRO A 61 3.98 29.80 17.28
N VAL A 62 4.63 28.68 17.55
CA VAL A 62 3.95 27.43 17.91
C VAL A 62 3.31 27.59 19.30
N GLU A 63 2.00 27.40 19.39
CA GLU A 63 1.23 27.46 20.63
C GLU A 63 0.80 26.05 21.06
N PHE A 64 1.17 25.65 22.26
CA PHE A 64 0.73 24.37 22.82
C PHE A 64 -0.73 24.44 23.24
N THR A 65 -1.58 23.61 22.61
CA THR A 65 -3.04 23.58 22.83
C THR A 65 -3.53 22.25 23.41
N GLY A 66 -2.62 21.36 23.76
CA GLY A 66 -2.95 20.04 24.30
C GLY A 66 -3.79 19.22 23.29
N VAL A 67 -4.90 18.68 23.76
CA VAL A 67 -5.76 17.77 22.94
C VAL A 67 -6.84 18.51 22.12
N SER A 68 -6.81 19.84 22.05
CA SER A 68 -7.86 20.64 21.39
C SER A 68 -8.05 20.28 19.92
N ASN A 69 -6.97 20.00 19.18
CA ASN A 69 -7.05 19.56 17.80
C ASN A 69 -7.85 18.24 17.67
N PHE A 70 -7.61 17.28 18.56
CA PHE A 70 -8.32 16.01 18.56
C PHE A 70 -9.80 16.16 18.92
N VAL A 71 -10.13 17.06 19.86
CA VAL A 71 -11.53 17.39 20.20
C VAL A 71 -12.23 18.03 19.00
N ALA A 72 -11.54 18.94 18.30
CA ALA A 72 -12.06 19.58 17.09
C ALA A 72 -12.37 18.56 15.97
N LEU A 73 -11.56 17.51 15.81
CA LEU A 73 -11.81 16.42 14.85
C LEU A 73 -13.17 15.74 15.09
N LEU A 74 -13.58 15.58 16.35
CA LEU A 74 -14.85 14.91 16.69
C LEU A 74 -16.08 15.71 16.21
N SER A 75 -15.98 17.00 16.00
CA SER A 75 -17.05 17.86 15.47
C SER A 75 -16.94 18.14 13.97
N ASP A 76 -15.80 17.83 13.36
CA ASP A 76 -15.52 18.10 11.94
C ASP A 76 -16.22 17.10 11.01
N LYS A 77 -17.19 17.61 10.25
CA LYS A 77 -17.95 16.81 9.28
C LYS A 77 -17.09 16.30 8.13
N THR A 78 -16.10 17.10 7.69
CA THR A 78 -15.20 16.71 6.59
C THR A 78 -14.25 15.61 7.02
N PHE A 79 -13.70 15.70 8.23
CA PHE A 79 -12.90 14.63 8.82
C PHE A 79 -13.69 13.32 8.92
N LYS A 80 -14.93 13.38 9.45
CA LYS A 80 -15.79 12.19 9.56
C LYS A 80 -16.05 11.56 8.19
N ALA A 81 -16.37 12.36 7.18
CA ALA A 81 -16.55 11.86 5.81
C ALA A 81 -15.25 11.23 5.28
N ALA A 82 -14.10 11.89 5.46
CA ALA A 82 -12.80 11.37 5.03
C ALA A 82 -12.42 10.07 5.73
N PHE A 83 -12.73 9.94 7.01
CA PHE A 83 -12.51 8.71 7.77
C PHE A 83 -13.33 7.54 7.21
N VAL A 84 -14.64 7.74 7.03
CA VAL A 84 -15.54 6.72 6.46
C VAL A 84 -15.13 6.37 5.03
N ASN A 85 -14.84 7.36 4.20
CA ASN A 85 -14.42 7.15 2.82
C ASN A 85 -13.11 6.35 2.73
N THR A 86 -12.16 6.58 3.64
CA THR A 86 -10.91 5.81 3.69
C THR A 86 -11.19 4.34 4.00
N LEU A 87 -12.12 4.06 4.95
CA LEU A 87 -12.53 2.69 5.26
C LEU A 87 -13.26 2.03 4.08
N VAL A 88 -14.23 2.72 3.47
CA VAL A 88 -14.99 2.23 2.32
C VAL A 88 -14.04 1.91 1.16
N TYR A 89 -13.10 2.80 0.88
CA TYR A 89 -12.10 2.56 -0.15
C TYR A 89 -11.21 1.35 0.16
N ALA A 90 -10.69 1.22 1.37
CA ALA A 90 -9.86 0.09 1.77
C ALA A 90 -10.62 -1.24 1.69
N ILE A 91 -11.85 -1.29 2.22
CA ILE A 91 -12.72 -2.48 2.20
C ILE A 91 -13.08 -2.86 0.76
N GLY A 92 -13.29 -1.89 -0.13
CA GLY A 92 -13.59 -2.17 -1.53
C GLY A 92 -12.35 -2.60 -2.33
N THR A 93 -11.23 -1.88 -2.16
CA THR A 93 -10.03 -2.08 -2.99
C THR A 93 -9.23 -3.33 -2.60
N VAL A 94 -9.06 -3.59 -1.30
CA VAL A 94 -8.19 -4.68 -0.83
C VAL A 94 -8.69 -6.05 -1.29
N PRO A 95 -9.93 -6.48 -1.00
CA PRO A 95 -10.39 -7.81 -1.39
C PRO A 95 -10.53 -7.94 -2.91
N LEU A 96 -11.01 -6.90 -3.62
CA LEU A 96 -11.15 -6.95 -5.07
C LEU A 96 -9.78 -7.08 -5.76
N THR A 97 -8.77 -6.30 -5.34
CA THR A 97 -7.42 -6.40 -5.89
C THR A 97 -6.81 -7.78 -5.60
N LEU A 98 -7.00 -8.30 -4.39
CA LEU A 98 -6.52 -9.61 -4.00
C LEU A 98 -7.12 -10.72 -4.89
N VAL A 99 -8.44 -10.75 -5.06
CA VAL A 99 -9.13 -11.74 -5.89
C VAL A 99 -8.70 -11.61 -7.36
N CYS A 100 -8.68 -10.40 -7.90
CA CYS A 100 -8.29 -10.17 -9.30
C CYS A 100 -6.81 -10.56 -9.55
N SER A 101 -5.91 -10.20 -8.64
CA SER A 101 -4.48 -10.50 -8.78
C SER A 101 -4.18 -12.00 -8.65
N LEU A 102 -4.82 -12.69 -7.68
CA LEU A 102 -4.70 -14.14 -7.54
C LEU A 102 -5.29 -14.86 -8.76
N GLY A 103 -6.48 -14.47 -9.21
CA GLY A 103 -7.11 -15.03 -10.40
C GLY A 103 -6.23 -14.89 -11.65
N LEU A 104 -5.68 -13.70 -11.89
CA LEU A 104 -4.73 -13.49 -13.00
C LEU A 104 -3.46 -14.31 -12.84
N ALA A 105 -2.90 -14.41 -11.62
CA ALA A 105 -1.72 -15.22 -11.37
C ALA A 105 -1.97 -16.69 -11.67
N MET A 106 -3.09 -17.25 -11.24
CA MET A 106 -3.49 -18.63 -11.52
C MET A 106 -3.67 -18.88 -13.02
N LEU A 107 -4.32 -17.97 -13.74
CA LEU A 107 -4.48 -18.07 -15.19
C LEU A 107 -3.11 -18.06 -15.90
N LEU A 108 -2.21 -17.16 -15.49
CA LEU A 108 -0.89 -17.01 -16.08
C LEU A 108 0.15 -18.00 -15.53
N ASN A 109 -0.17 -18.77 -14.52
CA ASN A 109 0.67 -19.88 -14.05
C ASN A 109 0.54 -21.12 -14.94
N GLN A 110 -0.56 -21.25 -15.66
CA GLN A 110 -0.79 -22.34 -16.63
C GLN A 110 0.09 -22.19 -17.88
N LYS A 111 0.15 -23.25 -18.69
CA LYS A 111 0.88 -23.27 -19.99
C LYS A 111 0.09 -22.49 -21.07
N VAL A 112 -0.02 -21.16 -20.92
CA VAL A 112 -0.74 -20.28 -21.85
C VAL A 112 0.22 -19.79 -22.94
N LYS A 113 -0.22 -19.80 -24.22
CA LYS A 113 0.51 -19.17 -25.32
C LYS A 113 0.63 -17.66 -25.05
N PHE A 114 1.79 -17.08 -25.37
CA PHE A 114 2.07 -15.66 -25.14
C PHE A 114 2.03 -15.22 -23.66
N ARG A 115 2.31 -16.10 -22.71
CA ARG A 115 2.31 -15.85 -21.28
C ARG A 115 3.06 -14.56 -20.89
N ASN A 116 4.25 -14.32 -21.46
CA ASN A 116 5.05 -13.14 -21.16
C ASN A 116 4.37 -11.85 -21.64
N PHE A 117 3.72 -11.89 -22.80
CA PHE A 117 2.94 -10.75 -23.29
C PHE A 117 1.79 -10.40 -22.33
N PHE A 118 0.99 -11.38 -21.91
CA PHE A 118 -0.10 -11.12 -20.95
C PHE A 118 0.41 -10.64 -19.59
N ARG A 119 1.53 -11.15 -19.11
CA ARG A 119 2.19 -10.63 -17.90
C ARG A 119 2.55 -9.15 -18.05
N THR A 120 3.20 -8.80 -19.17
CA THR A 120 3.59 -7.41 -19.42
C THR A 120 2.39 -6.49 -19.53
N VAL A 121 1.36 -6.87 -20.29
CA VAL A 121 0.13 -6.07 -20.43
C VAL A 121 -0.59 -5.88 -19.10
N SER A 122 -0.70 -6.93 -18.29
CA SER A 122 -1.34 -6.83 -16.96
C SER A 122 -0.53 -5.98 -15.97
N PHE A 123 0.79 -5.97 -16.08
CA PHE A 123 1.68 -5.20 -15.21
C PHE A 123 1.82 -3.73 -15.66
N PHE A 124 1.63 -3.45 -16.95
CA PHE A 124 1.83 -2.13 -17.56
C PHE A 124 1.06 -1.00 -16.85
N PRO A 125 -0.23 -1.15 -16.47
CA PRO A 125 -0.97 -0.10 -15.76
C PRO A 125 -0.30 0.37 -14.46
N TYR A 126 0.37 -0.53 -13.75
CA TYR A 126 1.06 -0.20 -12.51
C TYR A 126 2.27 0.72 -12.75
N VAL A 127 3.05 0.46 -13.81
CA VAL A 127 4.28 1.22 -14.13
C VAL A 127 3.97 2.52 -14.87
N ALA A 128 2.87 2.56 -15.60
CA ALA A 128 2.48 3.73 -16.37
C ALA A 128 2.24 4.96 -15.49
N SER A 129 2.53 6.15 -16.05
CA SER A 129 2.28 7.42 -15.36
C SER A 129 0.83 7.50 -14.89
N LEU A 130 0.64 7.73 -13.59
CA LEU A 130 -0.69 7.84 -12.99
C LEU A 130 -1.51 8.96 -13.65
N VAL A 131 -0.88 10.11 -13.92
CA VAL A 131 -1.54 11.26 -14.53
C VAL A 131 -2.09 10.90 -15.92
N ALA A 132 -1.26 10.28 -16.76
CA ALA A 132 -1.66 9.88 -18.11
C ALA A 132 -2.78 8.85 -18.09
N VAL A 133 -2.64 7.84 -17.24
CA VAL A 133 -3.63 6.75 -17.11
C VAL A 133 -4.95 7.28 -16.55
N ALA A 134 -4.92 8.17 -15.54
CA ALA A 134 -6.11 8.78 -14.98
C ALA A 134 -6.83 9.67 -16.00
N ALA A 135 -6.09 10.43 -16.81
CA ALA A 135 -6.69 11.24 -17.88
C ALA A 135 -7.43 10.36 -18.91
N VAL A 136 -6.80 9.29 -19.37
CA VAL A 136 -7.45 8.32 -20.28
C VAL A 136 -8.67 7.67 -19.63
N TRP A 137 -8.58 7.30 -18.35
CA TRP A 137 -9.69 6.72 -17.59
C TRP A 137 -10.87 7.68 -17.51
N ASN A 138 -10.63 8.96 -17.17
CA ASN A 138 -11.66 9.99 -17.12
C ASN A 138 -12.31 10.25 -18.50
N MET A 139 -11.56 10.11 -19.60
CA MET A 139 -12.13 10.18 -20.94
C MET A 139 -13.03 8.97 -21.26
N ILE A 140 -12.58 7.76 -20.94
CA ILE A 140 -13.32 6.51 -21.18
C ILE A 140 -14.61 6.48 -20.37
N PHE A 141 -14.57 6.94 -19.12
CA PHE A 141 -15.68 6.99 -18.18
C PHE A 141 -16.35 8.38 -18.08
N SER A 142 -16.19 9.21 -19.11
CA SER A 142 -16.91 10.50 -19.17
C SER A 142 -18.42 10.28 -19.28
N PRO A 143 -19.24 10.93 -18.43
CA PRO A 143 -20.68 10.73 -18.44
C PRO A 143 -21.36 11.05 -19.77
N SER A 144 -20.89 12.11 -20.46
CA SER A 144 -21.51 12.63 -21.69
C SER A 144 -20.90 12.10 -22.99
N MET A 145 -19.57 11.91 -23.02
CA MET A 145 -18.85 11.57 -24.26
C MET A 145 -18.07 10.26 -24.15
N GLY A 146 -18.05 9.61 -22.99
CA GLY A 146 -17.26 8.39 -22.78
C GLY A 146 -17.82 7.17 -23.51
N PRO A 147 -16.97 6.37 -24.16
CA PRO A 147 -17.40 5.17 -24.88
C PRO A 147 -18.12 4.16 -23.99
N VAL A 148 -17.82 4.10 -22.68
CA VAL A 148 -18.52 3.20 -21.76
C VAL A 148 -20.00 3.54 -21.66
N ASN A 149 -20.36 4.82 -21.49
CA ASN A 149 -21.77 5.23 -21.45
C ASN A 149 -22.46 5.08 -22.80
N GLN A 150 -21.74 5.27 -23.92
CA GLN A 150 -22.29 5.02 -25.25
C GLN A 150 -22.64 3.52 -25.43
N ILE A 151 -21.76 2.62 -25.00
CA ILE A 151 -22.05 1.17 -25.03
C ILE A 151 -23.21 0.83 -24.11
N LEU A 152 -23.26 1.35 -22.88
CA LEU A 152 -24.37 1.12 -21.98
C LEU A 152 -25.71 1.61 -22.54
N ALA A 153 -25.74 2.77 -23.19
CA ALA A 153 -26.91 3.29 -23.85
C ALA A 153 -27.39 2.38 -25.02
N THR A 154 -26.45 1.86 -25.84
CA THR A 154 -26.81 0.90 -26.90
C THR A 154 -27.33 -0.44 -26.38
N LEU A 155 -26.94 -0.81 -25.14
CA LEU A 155 -27.45 -1.98 -24.44
C LEU A 155 -28.81 -1.72 -23.74
N GLY A 156 -29.38 -0.52 -23.87
CA GLY A 156 -30.70 -0.16 -23.32
C GLY A 156 -30.68 0.30 -21.86
N VAL A 157 -29.54 0.69 -21.31
CA VAL A 157 -29.46 1.27 -19.96
C VAL A 157 -29.94 2.72 -20.00
N GLU A 158 -31.11 2.99 -19.45
CA GLU A 158 -31.72 4.33 -19.41
C GLU A 158 -31.02 5.27 -18.45
N ASN A 159 -30.67 4.80 -17.25
CA ASN A 159 -29.99 5.59 -16.21
C ASN A 159 -28.49 5.38 -16.26
N LEU A 160 -27.80 6.17 -17.09
CA LEU A 160 -26.36 6.09 -17.26
C LEU A 160 -25.61 6.58 -16.01
N PRO A 161 -24.59 5.83 -15.54
CA PRO A 161 -23.78 6.24 -14.40
C PRO A 161 -23.02 7.53 -14.69
N LYS A 162 -22.93 8.38 -13.67
CA LYS A 162 -22.14 9.63 -13.75
C LYS A 162 -20.68 9.40 -13.39
N TRP A 163 -20.28 8.17 -13.11
CA TRP A 163 -18.92 7.73 -12.77
C TRP A 163 -18.24 8.66 -11.74
N ALA A 164 -17.09 9.25 -12.07
CA ALA A 164 -16.36 10.16 -11.20
C ALA A 164 -17.15 11.46 -10.87
N ALA A 165 -18.10 11.87 -11.70
CA ALA A 165 -18.94 13.05 -11.50
C ALA A 165 -20.19 12.79 -10.65
N GLY A 166 -20.54 11.55 -10.36
CA GLY A 166 -21.71 11.19 -9.55
C GLY A 166 -21.33 10.92 -8.10
N LYS A 167 -22.10 11.49 -7.14
CA LYS A 167 -21.83 11.31 -5.72
C LYS A 167 -21.84 9.82 -5.30
N ASP A 168 -22.77 9.06 -5.85
CA ASP A 168 -22.97 7.65 -5.50
C ASP A 168 -22.02 6.70 -6.27
N THR A 169 -21.45 7.16 -7.39
CA THR A 169 -20.62 6.35 -8.28
C THR A 169 -19.14 6.71 -8.19
N ALA A 170 -18.78 7.88 -7.67
CA ALA A 170 -17.40 8.36 -7.67
C ALA A 170 -16.46 7.44 -6.89
N MET A 171 -16.83 7.00 -5.70
CA MET A 171 -16.01 6.09 -4.90
C MET A 171 -15.81 4.74 -5.61
N LEU A 172 -16.87 4.17 -6.19
CA LEU A 172 -16.77 2.94 -6.98
C LEU A 172 -15.83 3.10 -8.17
N THR A 173 -15.91 4.25 -8.86
CA THR A 173 -15.03 4.54 -10.01
C THR A 173 -13.56 4.55 -9.59
N VAL A 174 -13.22 5.18 -8.46
CA VAL A 174 -11.85 5.20 -7.96
C VAL A 174 -11.40 3.81 -7.49
N ILE A 175 -12.28 3.01 -6.87
CA ILE A 175 -11.99 1.63 -6.48
C ILE A 175 -11.67 0.80 -7.73
N LEU A 176 -12.51 0.83 -8.77
CA LEU A 176 -12.30 0.10 -10.01
C LEU A 176 -10.99 0.50 -10.70
N PHE A 177 -10.72 1.80 -10.77
CA PHE A 177 -9.45 2.32 -11.27
C PHE A 177 -8.26 1.76 -10.50
N SER A 178 -8.33 1.79 -9.19
CA SER A 178 -7.24 1.35 -8.30
C SER A 178 -7.01 -0.16 -8.39
N VAL A 179 -8.07 -0.95 -8.45
CA VAL A 179 -7.99 -2.40 -8.65
C VAL A 179 -7.29 -2.71 -9.97
N TRP A 180 -7.76 -2.12 -11.07
CA TRP A 180 -7.18 -2.33 -12.40
C TRP A 180 -5.71 -1.90 -12.46
N LYS A 181 -5.37 -0.75 -11.85
CA LYS A 181 -4.00 -0.24 -11.83
C LYS A 181 -3.04 -1.15 -11.05
N ASN A 182 -3.50 -1.71 -9.93
CA ASN A 182 -2.63 -2.41 -8.98
C ASN A 182 -2.64 -3.94 -9.14
N MET A 183 -3.70 -4.54 -9.72
CA MET A 183 -3.83 -6.00 -9.80
C MET A 183 -2.65 -6.69 -10.48
N GLY A 184 -2.03 -6.04 -11.47
CA GLY A 184 -0.87 -6.59 -12.19
C GLY A 184 0.39 -6.68 -11.32
N TYR A 185 0.61 -5.74 -10.42
CA TYR A 185 1.72 -5.78 -9.48
C TYR A 185 1.58 -6.95 -8.49
N TYR A 186 0.41 -7.08 -7.87
CA TYR A 186 0.16 -8.17 -6.93
C TYR A 186 0.03 -9.54 -7.62
N MET A 187 -0.40 -9.58 -8.88
CA MET A 187 -0.34 -10.77 -9.72
C MET A 187 1.10 -11.31 -9.83
N VAL A 188 2.10 -10.44 -10.03
CA VAL A 188 3.51 -10.88 -10.11
C VAL A 188 3.98 -11.47 -8.78
N ILE A 189 3.57 -10.90 -7.65
CA ILE A 189 3.88 -11.44 -6.32
C ILE A 189 3.24 -12.82 -6.14
N TYR A 190 1.98 -12.98 -6.52
CA TYR A 190 1.31 -14.28 -6.47
C TYR A 190 1.94 -15.30 -7.42
N LEU A 191 2.38 -14.89 -8.62
CA LEU A 191 3.10 -15.76 -9.54
C LEU A 191 4.42 -16.28 -8.95
N ALA A 192 5.15 -15.43 -8.23
CA ALA A 192 6.35 -15.83 -7.51
C ALA A 192 6.01 -16.83 -6.38
N GLY A 193 4.93 -16.57 -5.64
CA GLY A 193 4.42 -17.50 -4.61
C GLY A 193 4.02 -18.85 -5.18
N LEU A 194 3.28 -18.88 -6.30
CA LEU A 194 2.89 -20.12 -6.99
C LEU A 194 4.08 -20.93 -7.53
N GLN A 195 5.16 -20.27 -7.91
CA GLN A 195 6.38 -20.97 -8.34
C GLN A 195 7.17 -21.58 -7.16
N GLY A 196 6.89 -21.15 -5.95
CA GLY A 196 7.46 -21.68 -4.71
C GLY A 196 6.63 -22.78 -4.05
N THR A 197 5.45 -23.11 -4.58
CA THR A 197 4.62 -24.22 -4.08
C THR A 197 5.22 -25.57 -4.48
N ASN A 198 4.97 -26.62 -3.66
CA ASN A 198 5.38 -27.97 -4.00
C ASN A 198 4.39 -28.62 -4.98
N PRO A 199 4.78 -28.87 -6.25
CA PRO A 199 3.89 -29.49 -7.24
C PRO A 199 3.51 -30.94 -6.91
N GLU A 200 4.33 -31.66 -6.15
CA GLU A 200 4.04 -33.04 -5.77
C GLU A 200 2.75 -33.16 -4.95
N LEU A 201 2.41 -32.14 -4.16
CA LEU A 201 1.17 -32.11 -3.38
C LEU A 201 -0.07 -31.94 -4.28
N GLU A 202 0.04 -31.19 -5.37
CA GLU A 202 -1.03 -31.03 -6.34
C GLU A 202 -1.21 -32.32 -7.15
N GLU A 203 -0.10 -32.94 -7.58
CA GLU A 203 -0.09 -34.21 -8.30
C GLU A 203 -0.65 -35.36 -7.45
N ALA A 204 -0.28 -35.45 -6.18
CA ALA A 204 -0.84 -36.44 -5.24
C ALA A 204 -2.36 -36.28 -5.09
N ALA A 205 -2.83 -35.05 -4.92
CA ALA A 205 -4.26 -34.76 -4.82
C ALA A 205 -5.04 -35.10 -6.12
N GLU A 206 -4.41 -34.91 -7.31
CA GLU A 206 -4.98 -35.35 -8.58
C GLU A 206 -5.09 -36.88 -8.67
N LEU A 207 -4.08 -37.63 -8.18
CA LEU A 207 -4.08 -39.09 -8.12
C LEU A 207 -5.16 -39.62 -7.16
N ASP A 208 -5.45 -38.87 -6.07
CA ASP A 208 -6.51 -39.17 -5.12
C ASP A 208 -7.92 -38.81 -5.68
N GLY A 209 -8.02 -38.30 -6.91
CA GLY A 209 -9.28 -37.98 -7.58
C GLY A 209 -9.87 -36.62 -7.19
N ALA A 210 -9.09 -35.73 -6.57
CA ALA A 210 -9.56 -34.40 -6.22
C ALA A 210 -9.79 -33.53 -7.49
N SER A 211 -10.93 -32.83 -7.52
CA SER A 211 -11.22 -31.86 -8.57
C SER A 211 -10.27 -30.65 -8.47
N LYS A 212 -10.09 -29.91 -9.56
CA LYS A 212 -9.26 -28.67 -9.60
C LYS A 212 -9.69 -27.63 -8.56
N TRP A 213 -11.00 -27.56 -8.26
CA TRP A 213 -11.53 -26.67 -7.23
C TRP A 213 -11.14 -27.10 -5.82
N GLN A 214 -11.16 -28.42 -5.56
CA GLN A 214 -10.71 -28.98 -4.28
C GLN A 214 -9.21 -28.82 -4.09
N ILE A 215 -8.41 -29.04 -5.14
CA ILE A 215 -6.95 -28.79 -5.11
C ILE A 215 -6.68 -27.31 -4.82
N PHE A 216 -7.37 -26.40 -5.49
CA PHE A 216 -7.20 -24.98 -5.23
C PHE A 216 -7.42 -24.61 -3.76
N TRP A 217 -8.55 -25.00 -3.17
CA TRP A 217 -8.90 -24.61 -1.82
C TRP A 217 -8.12 -25.35 -0.73
N ASN A 218 -7.80 -26.62 -0.95
CA ASN A 218 -7.21 -27.48 0.08
C ASN A 218 -5.69 -27.66 -0.05
N VAL A 219 -5.11 -27.37 -1.22
CA VAL A 219 -3.67 -27.57 -1.48
C VAL A 219 -3.01 -26.25 -1.86
N THR A 220 -3.45 -25.61 -2.97
CA THR A 220 -2.77 -24.43 -3.54
C THR A 220 -2.92 -23.20 -2.64
N LEU A 221 -4.15 -22.87 -2.22
CA LEU A 221 -4.40 -21.68 -1.40
C LEU A 221 -3.76 -21.75 -0.01
N PRO A 222 -3.73 -22.87 0.72
CA PRO A 222 -2.98 -23.01 1.94
C PRO A 222 -1.48 -22.81 1.77
N GLN A 223 -0.88 -23.32 0.69
CA GLN A 223 0.55 -23.07 0.40
C GLN A 223 0.85 -21.59 0.10
N LEU A 224 -0.12 -20.85 -0.45
CA LEU A 224 -0.01 -19.42 -0.71
C LEU A 224 -0.31 -18.54 0.51
N LYS A 225 -0.64 -19.09 1.66
CA LYS A 225 -0.99 -18.36 2.89
C LYS A 225 0.05 -17.28 3.26
N PRO A 226 1.38 -17.55 3.25
CA PRO A 226 2.38 -16.53 3.54
C PRO A 226 2.39 -15.39 2.50
N THR A 227 2.27 -15.73 1.21
CA THR A 227 2.20 -14.75 0.12
C THR A 227 0.93 -13.90 0.21
N THR A 228 -0.20 -14.55 0.48
CA THR A 228 -1.50 -13.86 0.63
C THR A 228 -1.48 -12.91 1.83
N PHE A 229 -0.91 -13.33 2.95
CA PHE A 229 -0.73 -12.49 4.12
C PHE A 229 0.12 -11.25 3.81
N PHE A 230 1.26 -11.43 3.15
CA PHE A 230 2.09 -10.32 2.70
C PHE A 230 1.33 -9.36 1.78
N VAL A 231 0.60 -9.87 0.79
CA VAL A 231 -0.21 -9.07 -0.14
C VAL A 231 -1.30 -8.29 0.60
N ILE A 232 -2.01 -8.91 1.54
CA ILE A 232 -3.05 -8.25 2.33
C ILE A 232 -2.47 -7.08 3.12
N ILE A 233 -1.34 -7.27 3.82
CA ILE A 233 -0.71 -6.19 4.59
C ILE A 233 -0.32 -5.03 3.67
N MET A 234 0.39 -5.32 2.58
CA MET A 234 0.85 -4.30 1.64
C MET A 234 -0.32 -3.53 1.02
N LEU A 235 -1.36 -4.24 0.56
CA LEU A 235 -2.59 -3.63 0.03
C LEU A 235 -3.29 -2.75 1.07
N THR A 236 -3.42 -3.24 2.30
CA THR A 236 -4.08 -2.51 3.38
C THR A 236 -3.34 -1.21 3.68
N ILE A 237 -2.03 -1.26 3.90
CA ILE A 237 -1.22 -0.06 4.17
C ILE A 237 -1.31 0.93 2.99
N ALA A 238 -1.22 0.45 1.75
CA ALA A 238 -1.33 1.29 0.56
C ALA A 238 -2.71 1.94 0.43
N SER A 239 -3.79 1.20 0.74
CA SER A 239 -5.16 1.69 0.65
C SER A 239 -5.48 2.78 1.69
N PHE A 240 -4.99 2.65 2.93
CA PHE A 240 -5.15 3.70 3.93
C PHE A 240 -4.36 4.98 3.61
N LYS A 241 -3.28 4.86 2.86
CA LYS A 241 -2.41 5.98 2.45
C LYS A 241 -2.76 6.54 1.08
N VAL A 242 -3.92 6.18 0.51
CA VAL A 242 -4.33 6.62 -0.82
C VAL A 242 -4.52 8.14 -0.88
N TYR A 243 -3.86 8.76 -1.85
CA TYR A 243 -3.98 10.19 -2.18
C TYR A 243 -4.08 10.39 -3.70
N ASP A 244 -3.10 9.89 -4.44
CA ASP A 244 -2.90 10.20 -5.85
C ASP A 244 -4.11 9.86 -6.74
N GLN A 245 -4.73 8.69 -6.51
CA GLN A 245 -5.90 8.25 -7.25
C GLN A 245 -7.11 9.17 -6.99
N MET A 246 -7.31 9.55 -5.73
CA MET A 246 -8.39 10.48 -5.36
C MET A 246 -8.20 11.85 -5.98
N TYR A 247 -6.95 12.35 -5.97
CA TYR A 247 -6.62 13.64 -6.55
C TYR A 247 -6.81 13.64 -8.08
N MET A 248 -6.34 12.61 -8.78
CA MET A 248 -6.35 12.57 -10.24
C MET A 248 -7.71 12.22 -10.85
N ILE A 249 -8.54 11.40 -10.19
CA ILE A 249 -9.83 10.94 -10.74
C ILE A 249 -10.97 11.88 -10.35
N THR A 250 -11.06 12.29 -9.08
CA THR A 250 -12.25 12.96 -8.54
C THR A 250 -11.96 14.27 -7.82
N GLN A 251 -10.70 14.56 -7.49
CA GLN A 251 -10.31 15.70 -6.66
C GLN A 251 -11.07 15.74 -5.31
N GLY A 252 -11.33 14.54 -4.73
CA GLY A 252 -12.08 14.41 -3.47
C GLY A 252 -13.60 14.54 -3.60
N GLY A 253 -14.10 14.91 -4.80
CA GLY A 253 -15.51 15.20 -5.09
C GLY A 253 -16.33 14.03 -5.65
N PRO A 254 -17.60 14.32 -6.03
CA PRO A 254 -18.33 15.57 -5.81
C PRO A 254 -18.66 15.84 -4.33
N GLY A 255 -18.53 17.07 -3.91
CA GLY A 255 -18.55 17.44 -2.50
C GLY A 255 -17.37 16.77 -1.75
N ASN A 256 -17.65 15.91 -0.78
CA ASN A 256 -16.63 15.12 -0.05
C ASN A 256 -16.76 13.61 -0.32
N ALA A 257 -17.40 13.19 -1.44
CA ALA A 257 -17.76 11.81 -1.69
C ALA A 257 -16.55 10.84 -1.78
N THR A 258 -15.38 11.36 -2.17
CA THR A 258 -14.14 10.60 -2.28
C THR A 258 -12.99 11.22 -1.48
N MET A 259 -13.29 12.18 -0.61
CA MET A 259 -12.31 12.75 0.31
C MET A 259 -11.78 11.64 1.24
N THR A 260 -10.49 11.30 1.15
CA THR A 260 -9.82 10.37 2.06
C THR A 260 -9.02 11.12 3.11
N LEU A 261 -8.57 10.43 4.17
CA LEU A 261 -7.79 11.06 5.25
C LEU A 261 -6.51 11.72 4.73
N VAL A 262 -5.76 11.06 3.84
CA VAL A 262 -4.52 11.66 3.29
C VAL A 262 -4.84 12.86 2.41
N TYR A 263 -5.90 12.77 1.61
CA TYR A 263 -6.33 13.91 0.80
C TYR A 263 -6.81 15.08 1.67
N TYR A 264 -7.49 14.79 2.78
CA TYR A 264 -7.90 15.81 3.74
C TYR A 264 -6.71 16.46 4.45
N ILE A 265 -5.70 15.67 4.87
CA ILE A 265 -4.44 16.18 5.42
C ILE A 265 -3.79 17.16 4.43
N TYR A 266 -3.70 16.78 3.15
CA TYR A 266 -3.14 17.64 2.11
C TYR A 266 -3.91 18.97 1.98
N ASN A 267 -5.24 18.91 1.96
CA ASN A 267 -6.07 20.12 1.85
C ASN A 267 -5.88 21.05 3.04
N VAL A 268 -5.83 20.52 4.25
CA VAL A 268 -5.66 21.31 5.48
C VAL A 268 -4.25 21.89 5.60
N ALA A 269 -3.25 21.16 5.13
CA ALA A 269 -1.86 21.59 5.25
C ALA A 269 -1.40 22.52 4.12
N PHE A 270 -1.92 22.34 2.89
CA PHE A 270 -1.29 22.95 1.71
C PHE A 270 -2.24 23.69 0.77
N VAL A 271 -3.55 23.41 0.79
CA VAL A 271 -4.50 24.02 -0.16
C VAL A 271 -5.24 25.18 0.48
N ASN A 272 -5.76 25.00 1.67
CA ASN A 272 -6.46 26.04 2.43
C ASN A 272 -5.45 26.88 3.24
N THR A 273 -5.98 27.80 4.09
CA THR A 273 -5.12 28.43 5.11
C THR A 273 -4.43 27.33 5.91
N PRO A 274 -3.08 27.27 5.88
CA PRO A 274 -2.37 26.17 6.51
C PRO A 274 -2.67 26.03 8.00
N LYS A 275 -2.94 24.82 8.44
CA LYS A 275 -3.15 24.45 9.84
C LYS A 275 -2.33 23.19 10.14
N TYR A 276 -1.01 23.37 10.22
CA TYR A 276 -0.10 22.21 10.35
C TYR A 276 -0.33 21.42 11.64
N GLY A 277 -0.65 22.09 12.75
CA GLY A 277 -0.98 21.40 13.99
C GLY A 277 -2.22 20.49 13.85
N TYR A 278 -3.28 21.02 13.22
CA TYR A 278 -4.51 20.25 12.98
C TYR A 278 -4.29 19.12 11.95
N ALA A 279 -3.57 19.38 10.85
CA ALA A 279 -3.21 18.36 9.86
C ALA A 279 -2.37 17.22 10.49
N SER A 280 -1.48 17.57 11.42
CA SER A 280 -0.70 16.60 12.19
C SER A 280 -1.58 15.75 13.12
N ALA A 281 -2.63 16.33 13.72
CA ALA A 281 -3.60 15.55 14.50
C ALA A 281 -4.39 14.56 13.64
N VAL A 282 -4.82 14.95 12.43
CA VAL A 282 -5.44 14.03 11.45
C VAL A 282 -4.47 12.90 11.07
N SER A 283 -3.19 13.24 10.82
CA SER A 283 -2.15 12.28 10.49
C SER A 283 -1.89 11.28 11.62
N MET A 284 -1.96 11.74 12.88
CA MET A 284 -1.82 10.88 14.06
C MET A 284 -2.98 9.88 14.17
N VAL A 285 -4.22 10.32 13.89
CA VAL A 285 -5.38 9.40 13.84
C VAL A 285 -5.20 8.35 12.74
N LEU A 286 -4.75 8.76 11.55
CA LEU A 286 -4.46 7.82 10.46
C LEU A 286 -3.36 6.82 10.85
N PHE A 287 -2.28 7.29 11.49
CA PHE A 287 -1.19 6.43 11.95
C PHE A 287 -1.69 5.37 12.94
N VAL A 288 -2.46 5.79 13.94
CA VAL A 288 -3.03 4.87 14.95
C VAL A 288 -3.99 3.86 14.27
N LEU A 289 -4.80 4.30 13.31
CA LEU A 289 -5.71 3.45 12.57
C LEU A 289 -4.96 2.37 11.77
N VAL A 290 -3.94 2.77 11.01
CA VAL A 290 -3.10 1.83 10.22
C VAL A 290 -2.37 0.86 11.14
N LEU A 291 -1.79 1.35 12.24
CA LEU A 291 -1.11 0.53 13.23
C LEU A 291 -2.05 -0.52 13.84
N PHE A 292 -3.25 -0.09 14.25
CA PHE A 292 -4.26 -0.96 14.84
C PHE A 292 -4.69 -2.08 13.87
N VAL A 293 -5.02 -1.73 12.63
CA VAL A 293 -5.41 -2.71 11.60
C VAL A 293 -4.25 -3.67 11.31
N THR A 294 -3.03 -3.16 11.20
CA THR A 294 -1.85 -3.99 10.95
C THR A 294 -1.59 -4.97 12.11
N ILE A 295 -1.71 -4.53 13.36
CA ILE A 295 -1.56 -5.42 14.54
C ILE A 295 -2.62 -6.53 14.52
N ILE A 296 -3.87 -6.21 14.17
CA ILE A 296 -4.95 -7.22 14.06
C ILE A 296 -4.59 -8.25 12.98
N GLN A 297 -4.13 -7.81 11.82
CA GLN A 297 -3.73 -8.70 10.73
C GLN A 297 -2.59 -9.64 11.14
N PHE A 298 -1.56 -9.14 11.83
CA PHE A 298 -0.46 -9.97 12.33
C PHE A 298 -0.92 -11.01 13.37
N LYS A 299 -1.77 -10.61 14.32
CA LYS A 299 -2.33 -11.54 15.32
C LYS A 299 -3.19 -12.61 14.67
N GLY A 300 -4.00 -12.25 13.67
CA GLY A 300 -4.83 -13.19 12.95
C GLY A 300 -4.04 -14.22 12.13
N SER A 301 -2.85 -13.87 11.63
CA SER A 301 -1.97 -14.80 10.94
C SER A 301 -1.27 -15.77 11.90
N SER A 302 -0.76 -15.27 13.04
CA SER A 302 -0.04 -16.08 14.04
C SER A 302 -0.94 -17.10 14.78
N SER A 303 -2.25 -16.88 14.79
CA SER A 303 -3.22 -17.80 15.45
C SER A 303 -3.58 -19.04 14.61
N ASN A 304 -3.11 -19.11 13.36
CA ASN A 304 -3.48 -20.16 12.40
C ASN A 304 -2.26 -21.04 11.98
N ASP A 305 -1.12 -20.85 12.63
CA ASP A 305 0.04 -21.73 12.60
C ASP A 305 0.09 -22.58 13.85
#